data_dae08926ae08132e6a6cbbfc55256e64
#
_entry.id   dae08926ae08132e6a6cbbfc55256e64
#
_cell.length_a   1.000
_cell.length_b   1.000
_cell.length_c   1.000
_cell.angle_alpha   90.00
_cell.angle_beta   90.00
_cell.angle_gamma   90.00
#
_symmetry.space_group_name_H-M   'P 1'
#
loop_
_entity.id
_entity.type
_entity.pdbx_description
1 polymer ?
#
loop_
_entity_poly.entity_id
_entity_poly.type
_entity_poly.pdbx_seq_one_letter_code
_entity_poly.pdbx_strand_id
1 'polypeptide(L)'
;MSIEQYYNEVVTGNRYDLEGASKHNQKMITAKVKASDMPLIEKRFISQNHYGCCLHYGMTLFHILREHMIKCYIAITLEENPITHEKTDSHVSVCYLKDGKRYIADPVETVKAGKGEYYDIPIDCYMKKQDTIWLYDPYGEYGNQLFFEGFLNHPIETLKV
;
A
#
# COMPACT_ATOMS: atom_id res chain seq x y z
N MET A 1 3.65 6.98 19.73
CA MET A 1 4.25 5.75 19.20
C MET A 1 4.85 6.01 17.82
N SER A 2 5.99 5.38 17.54
CA SER A 2 6.68 5.60 16.27
C SER A 2 6.14 4.70 15.17
N ILE A 3 6.29 5.15 13.92
CA ILE A 3 5.96 4.37 12.74
C ILE A 3 6.73 3.05 12.70
N GLU A 4 7.97 3.05 13.21
CA GLU A 4 8.85 1.88 13.28
C GLU A 4 8.14 0.66 13.88
N GLN A 5 7.45 0.83 14.98
CA GLN A 5 6.77 -0.27 15.67
C GLN A 5 5.71 -0.91 14.77
N TYR A 6 4.87 -0.10 14.15
CA TYR A 6 3.80 -0.59 13.27
C TYR A 6 4.37 -1.19 11.98
N TYR A 7 5.41 -0.57 11.45
CA TYR A 7 6.11 -1.07 10.27
C TYR A 7 6.70 -2.46 10.51
N ASN A 8 7.40 -2.62 11.63
CA ASN A 8 8.02 -3.90 11.99
C ASN A 8 6.98 -4.99 12.23
N GLU A 9 5.83 -4.65 12.79
CA GLU A 9 4.70 -5.57 12.98
C GLU A 9 4.23 -6.16 11.64
N VAL A 10 4.22 -5.34 10.59
CA VAL A 10 3.79 -5.77 9.26
C VAL A 10 4.83 -6.64 8.57
N VAL A 11 6.11 -6.30 8.68
CA VAL A 11 7.16 -6.97 7.89
C VAL A 11 7.76 -8.22 8.56
N THR A 12 7.74 -8.31 9.89
CA THR A 12 8.40 -9.38 10.62
C THR A 12 7.72 -10.74 10.36
N GLY A 13 8.52 -11.74 9.96
CA GLY A 13 8.03 -13.10 9.73
C GLY A 13 7.24 -13.30 8.45
N ASN A 14 7.17 -12.30 7.60
CA ASN A 14 6.41 -12.35 6.35
C ASN A 14 7.34 -12.38 5.14
N ARG A 15 6.87 -12.95 4.03
CA ARG A 15 7.63 -13.08 2.80
C ARG A 15 6.88 -12.54 1.59
N TYR A 16 7.59 -12.30 0.51
CA TYR A 16 7.02 -11.89 -0.76
C TYR A 16 6.67 -13.12 -1.61
N ASP A 17 5.44 -13.17 -2.10
CA ASP A 17 4.97 -14.24 -2.99
C ASP A 17 3.93 -13.66 -3.95
N LEU A 18 4.39 -13.29 -5.15
CA LEU A 18 3.51 -12.69 -6.16
C LEU A 18 2.48 -13.69 -6.67
N GLU A 19 2.84 -14.96 -6.83
CA GLU A 19 1.92 -15.98 -7.33
C GLU A 19 0.77 -16.22 -6.35
N GLY A 20 1.09 -16.44 -5.08
CA GLY A 20 0.07 -16.61 -4.04
C GLY A 20 -0.78 -15.36 -3.86
N ALA A 21 -0.16 -14.19 -3.93
CA ALA A 21 -0.84 -12.91 -3.86
C ALA A 21 -1.83 -12.73 -5.02
N SER A 22 -1.43 -13.08 -6.24
CA SER A 22 -2.28 -12.96 -7.43
C SER A 22 -3.51 -13.87 -7.34
N LYS A 23 -3.35 -15.07 -6.80
CA LYS A 23 -4.50 -15.97 -6.55
C LYS A 23 -5.48 -15.38 -5.56
N HIS A 24 -4.98 -14.80 -4.48
CA HIS A 24 -5.82 -14.11 -3.50
C HIS A 24 -6.53 -12.91 -4.12
N ASN A 25 -5.83 -12.08 -4.88
CA ASN A 25 -6.41 -10.93 -5.55
C ASN A 25 -7.53 -11.35 -6.51
N GLN A 26 -7.35 -12.44 -7.24
CA GLN A 26 -8.38 -12.95 -8.14
C GLN A 26 -9.66 -13.34 -7.39
N LYS A 27 -9.52 -13.92 -6.19
CA LYS A 27 -10.66 -14.21 -5.32
C LYS A 27 -11.38 -12.93 -4.89
N MET A 28 -10.63 -11.88 -4.57
CA MET A 28 -11.21 -10.60 -4.16
C MET A 28 -11.94 -9.92 -5.32
N ILE A 29 -11.40 -9.99 -6.52
CA ILE A 29 -12.04 -9.49 -7.74
C ILE A 29 -13.38 -10.22 -7.98
N THR A 30 -13.35 -11.54 -7.93
CA THR A 30 -14.54 -12.39 -8.13
C THR A 30 -15.60 -12.12 -7.07
N ALA A 31 -15.19 -11.93 -5.81
CA ALA A 31 -16.09 -11.62 -4.71
C ALA A 31 -16.62 -10.19 -4.72
N LYS A 32 -16.15 -9.34 -5.63
CA LYS A 32 -16.54 -7.94 -5.76
C LYS A 32 -16.39 -7.18 -4.44
N VAL A 33 -15.18 -7.23 -3.88
CA VAL A 33 -14.88 -6.64 -2.58
C VAL A 33 -14.87 -5.12 -2.68
N LYS A 34 -15.52 -4.46 -1.72
CA LYS A 34 -15.53 -3.00 -1.60
C LYS A 34 -14.19 -2.50 -1.07
N ALA A 35 -13.81 -1.29 -1.48
CA ALA A 35 -12.58 -0.68 -1.05
C ALA A 35 -12.45 -0.60 0.48
N SER A 36 -13.56 -0.26 1.18
CA SER A 36 -13.55 -0.15 2.64
C SER A 36 -13.33 -1.47 3.37
N ASP A 37 -13.57 -2.61 2.72
CA ASP A 37 -13.35 -3.93 3.31
C ASP A 37 -11.94 -4.45 3.06
N MET A 38 -11.24 -3.92 2.07
CA MET A 38 -9.92 -4.40 1.66
C MET A 38 -8.86 -4.34 2.77
N PRO A 39 -8.70 -3.22 3.51
CA PRO A 39 -7.60 -3.16 4.48
C PRO A 39 -7.66 -4.25 5.55
N LEU A 40 -8.84 -4.53 6.10
CA LEU A 40 -9.00 -5.57 7.11
C LEU A 40 -8.85 -6.97 6.53
N ILE A 41 -9.40 -7.19 5.33
CA ILE A 41 -9.26 -8.48 4.63
C ILE A 41 -7.77 -8.79 4.41
N GLU A 42 -7.01 -7.81 3.94
CA GLU A 42 -5.58 -7.99 3.66
C GLU A 42 -4.77 -8.18 4.93
N LYS A 43 -5.11 -7.48 6.01
CA LYS A 43 -4.48 -7.69 7.31
C LYS A 43 -4.68 -9.12 7.80
N ARG A 44 -5.90 -9.65 7.68
CA ARG A 44 -6.19 -11.03 8.05
C ARG A 44 -5.47 -12.04 7.16
N PHE A 45 -5.40 -11.76 5.87
CA PHE A 45 -4.68 -12.62 4.91
C PHE A 45 -3.21 -12.74 5.28
N ILE A 46 -2.51 -11.62 5.53
CA ILE A 46 -1.11 -11.62 5.94
C ILE A 46 -0.93 -12.36 7.27
N SER A 47 -1.82 -12.10 8.23
CA SER A 47 -1.76 -12.74 9.55
C SER A 47 -1.88 -14.26 9.48
N GLN A 48 -2.68 -14.77 8.56
CA GLN A 48 -2.92 -16.21 8.41
C GLN A 48 -1.89 -16.91 7.53
N ASN A 49 -1.40 -16.24 6.49
CA ASN A 49 -0.60 -16.89 5.44
C ASN A 49 0.87 -16.49 5.46
N HIS A 50 1.22 -15.35 6.05
CA HIS A 50 2.59 -14.83 6.16
C HIS A 50 3.27 -14.59 4.80
N TYR A 51 2.49 -14.29 3.76
CA TYR A 51 3.01 -13.89 2.45
C TYR A 51 2.05 -12.93 1.75
N GLY A 52 2.55 -12.23 0.75
CA GLY A 52 1.74 -11.32 -0.04
C GLY A 52 2.58 -10.49 -0.99
N CYS A 53 1.95 -9.51 -1.64
CA CYS A 53 2.61 -8.52 -2.49
C CYS A 53 2.42 -7.10 -1.92
N CYS A 54 2.83 -6.09 -2.69
CA CYS A 54 2.77 -4.69 -2.22
C CYS A 54 1.38 -4.26 -1.77
N LEU A 55 0.33 -4.72 -2.45
CA LEU A 55 -1.05 -4.38 -2.10
C LEU A 55 -1.40 -4.87 -0.69
N HIS A 56 -1.06 -6.12 -0.36
CA HIS A 56 -1.40 -6.71 0.93
C HIS A 56 -0.65 -6.03 2.08
N TYR A 57 0.64 -5.80 1.90
CA TYR A 57 1.46 -5.13 2.92
C TYR A 57 1.08 -3.66 3.09
N GLY A 58 0.80 -2.97 1.98
CA GLY A 58 0.35 -1.58 2.02
C GLY A 58 -0.99 -1.42 2.73
N MET A 59 -1.98 -2.26 2.38
CA MET A 59 -3.30 -2.23 3.01
C MET A 59 -3.22 -2.57 4.50
N THR A 60 -2.38 -3.54 4.87
CA THR A 60 -2.20 -3.95 6.26
C THR A 60 -1.63 -2.79 7.09
N LEU A 61 -0.57 -2.15 6.61
CA LEU A 61 0.02 -1.02 7.31
C LEU A 61 -0.96 0.16 7.39
N PHE A 62 -1.65 0.47 6.29
CA PHE A 62 -2.68 1.50 6.26
C PHE A 62 -3.72 1.28 7.36
N HIS A 63 -4.25 0.06 7.46
CA HIS A 63 -5.26 -0.29 8.46
C HIS A 63 -4.72 -0.10 9.88
N ILE A 64 -3.53 -0.61 10.17
CA ILE A 64 -2.90 -0.50 11.49
C ILE A 64 -2.71 0.97 11.88
N LEU A 65 -2.19 1.80 10.97
CA LEU A 65 -1.98 3.21 11.25
C LEU A 65 -3.30 3.94 11.52
N ARG A 66 -4.35 3.65 10.76
CA ARG A 66 -5.67 4.25 10.96
C ARG A 66 -6.29 3.80 12.29
N GLU A 67 -6.10 2.55 12.71
CA GLU A 67 -6.53 2.08 14.02
C GLU A 67 -5.88 2.86 15.17
N HIS A 68 -4.67 3.35 14.95
CA HIS A 68 -3.92 4.12 15.94
C HIS A 68 -4.01 5.64 15.72
N MET A 69 -5.03 6.08 14.98
CA MET A 69 -5.34 7.49 14.75
C MET A 69 -4.25 8.26 14.01
N ILE A 70 -3.44 7.57 13.23
CA ILE A 70 -2.44 8.20 12.37
C ILE A 70 -3.08 8.47 11.02
N LYS A 71 -3.10 9.73 10.60
CA LYS A 71 -3.66 10.12 9.31
C LYS A 71 -2.77 9.60 8.19
N CYS A 72 -3.35 8.78 7.32
CA CYS A 72 -2.61 8.15 6.24
C CYS A 72 -3.51 7.79 5.06
N TYR A 73 -2.88 7.49 3.93
CA TYR A 73 -3.53 7.16 2.67
C TYR A 73 -2.77 6.04 1.99
N ILE A 74 -3.48 5.29 1.14
CA ILE A 74 -2.82 4.36 0.22
C ILE A 74 -2.18 5.19 -0.89
N ALA A 75 -0.90 4.97 -1.16
CA ALA A 75 -0.17 5.61 -2.24
C ALA A 75 0.07 4.61 -3.37
N ILE A 76 -0.33 4.96 -4.58
CA ILE A 76 -0.10 4.12 -5.76
C ILE A 76 0.78 4.89 -6.74
N THR A 77 1.81 4.21 -7.24
CA THR A 77 2.71 4.72 -8.27
C THR A 77 2.79 3.71 -9.41
N LEU A 78 3.36 4.13 -10.54
CA LEU A 78 3.66 3.23 -11.65
C LEU A 78 5.16 3.00 -11.69
N GLU A 79 5.56 1.74 -11.70
CA GLU A 79 6.97 1.35 -11.81
C GLU A 79 7.32 1.06 -13.26
N GLU A 80 8.57 1.34 -13.62
CA GLU A 80 9.12 1.03 -14.92
C GLU A 80 9.38 -0.47 -15.04
N ASN A 81 8.86 -1.08 -16.11
CA ASN A 81 9.21 -2.45 -16.44
C ASN A 81 10.67 -2.48 -16.93
N PRO A 82 11.56 -3.28 -16.32
CA PRO A 82 12.97 -3.29 -16.67
C PRO A 82 13.27 -3.79 -18.09
N ILE A 83 12.34 -4.50 -18.70
CA ILE A 83 12.52 -5.05 -20.07
C ILE A 83 11.98 -4.09 -21.13
N THR A 84 10.74 -3.61 -20.95
CA THR A 84 10.06 -2.78 -21.95
C THR A 84 10.29 -1.28 -21.75
N HIS A 85 10.78 -0.87 -20.58
CA HIS A 85 10.93 0.53 -20.16
C HIS A 85 9.60 1.29 -20.08
N GLU A 86 8.48 0.58 -20.08
CA GLU A 86 7.15 1.19 -19.89
C GLU A 86 6.79 1.22 -18.41
N LYS A 87 6.15 2.30 -17.96
CA LYS A 87 5.67 2.46 -16.59
C LYS A 87 4.23 1.94 -16.50
N THR A 88 4.06 0.63 -16.44
CA THR A 88 2.75 -0.01 -16.43
C THR A 88 2.46 -0.78 -15.14
N ASP A 89 3.48 -1.18 -14.40
CA ASP A 89 3.31 -1.95 -13.18
C ASP A 89 2.99 -1.01 -12.01
N SER A 90 1.85 -1.23 -11.36
CA SER A 90 1.48 -0.44 -10.20
C SER A 90 2.22 -0.93 -8.95
N HIS A 91 2.57 0.01 -8.10
CA HIS A 91 3.19 -0.24 -6.81
C HIS A 91 2.40 0.45 -5.70
N VAL A 92 2.20 -0.25 -4.59
CA VAL A 92 1.40 0.24 -3.46
C VAL A 92 2.31 0.47 -2.26
N SER A 93 2.18 1.66 -1.68
CA SER A 93 2.84 2.04 -0.44
C SER A 93 1.86 2.85 0.41
N VAL A 94 2.32 3.40 1.53
CA VAL A 94 1.47 4.19 2.43
C VAL A 94 2.08 5.59 2.60
N CYS A 95 1.25 6.61 2.41
CA CYS A 95 1.59 7.99 2.73
C CYS A 95 0.97 8.34 4.08
N TYR A 96 1.76 8.83 5.03
CA TYR A 96 1.27 9.20 6.34
C TYR A 96 1.78 10.58 6.76
N LEU A 97 1.07 11.20 7.70
CA LEU A 97 1.42 12.52 8.23
C LEU A 97 2.13 12.35 9.57
N LYS A 98 3.22 13.09 9.73
CA LYS A 98 4.00 13.17 10.96
C LYS A 98 4.48 14.60 11.12
N ASP A 99 4.07 15.26 12.21
CA ASP A 99 4.42 16.67 12.47
C ASP A 99 4.05 17.60 11.31
N GLY A 100 2.88 17.36 10.70
CA GLY A 100 2.38 18.18 9.60
C GLY A 100 3.05 17.94 8.25
N LYS A 101 3.95 16.99 8.16
CA LYS A 101 4.66 16.63 6.93
C LYS A 101 4.25 15.25 6.43
N ARG A 102 4.38 15.03 5.13
CA ARG A 102 4.05 13.76 4.49
C ARG A 102 5.28 12.89 4.29
N TYR A 103 5.15 11.62 4.65
CA TYR A 103 6.19 10.61 4.50
C TYR A 103 5.62 9.37 3.84
N ILE A 104 6.49 8.59 3.22
CA ILE A 104 6.15 7.31 2.62
C ILE A 104 6.74 6.17 3.47
N ALA A 105 5.94 5.12 3.65
CA ALA A 105 6.40 3.82 4.16
C ALA A 105 6.09 2.76 3.11
N ASP A 106 7.07 1.92 2.81
CA ASP A 106 6.98 0.91 1.76
C ASP A 106 7.37 -0.46 2.32
N PRO A 107 6.46 -1.13 3.05
CA PRO A 107 6.80 -2.36 3.76
C PRO A 107 7.21 -3.53 2.85
N VAL A 108 6.69 -3.59 1.63
CA VAL A 108 7.06 -4.68 0.72
C VAL A 108 8.54 -4.68 0.37
N GLU A 109 9.18 -3.51 0.36
CA GLU A 109 10.60 -3.42 0.05
C GLU A 109 11.46 -4.12 1.09
N THR A 110 11.12 -4.02 2.37
CA THR A 110 11.78 -4.78 3.44
C THR A 110 11.55 -6.28 3.26
N VAL A 111 10.32 -6.68 2.97
CA VAL A 111 9.96 -8.09 2.81
C VAL A 111 10.72 -8.72 1.63
N LYS A 112 10.81 -8.01 0.49
CA LYS A 112 11.53 -8.48 -0.70
C LYS A 112 13.03 -8.59 -0.46
N ALA A 113 13.61 -7.59 0.17
CA ALA A 113 15.06 -7.53 0.42
C ALA A 113 15.49 -8.40 1.61
N GLY A 114 14.56 -8.75 2.50
CA GLY A 114 14.85 -9.46 3.74
C GLY A 114 15.52 -8.58 4.80
N LYS A 115 15.64 -7.29 4.56
CA LYS A 115 16.27 -6.32 5.45
C LYS A 115 15.95 -4.89 5.02
N GLY A 116 16.35 -3.92 5.84
CA GLY A 116 16.20 -2.50 5.54
C GLY A 116 14.96 -1.89 6.17
N GLU A 117 14.94 -0.57 6.20
CA GLU A 117 13.87 0.22 6.77
C GLU A 117 13.40 1.22 5.72
N TYR A 118 12.21 1.00 5.17
CA TYR A 118 11.67 1.85 4.10
C TYR A 118 10.46 2.61 4.63
N TYR A 119 10.69 3.43 5.65
CA TYR A 119 9.69 4.33 6.22
C TYR A 119 10.33 5.69 6.54
N ASP A 120 9.52 6.66 6.95
CA ASP A 120 9.96 8.05 7.18
C ASP A 120 10.68 8.63 5.94
N ILE A 121 10.26 8.20 4.76
CA ILE A 121 10.81 8.74 3.50
C ILE A 121 10.03 10.02 3.16
N PRO A 122 10.68 11.19 3.17
CA PRO A 122 9.97 12.43 2.81
C PRO A 122 9.34 12.30 1.43
N ILE A 123 8.09 12.76 1.31
CA ILE A 123 7.36 12.59 0.05
C ILE A 123 8.08 13.26 -1.13
N ASP A 124 8.78 14.37 -0.90
CA ASP A 124 9.53 15.04 -1.95
C ASP A 124 10.67 14.20 -2.48
N CYS A 125 11.32 13.43 -1.60
CA CYS A 125 12.38 12.49 -2.00
C CYS A 125 11.82 11.31 -2.80
N TYR A 126 10.65 10.82 -2.39
CA TYR A 126 9.96 9.74 -3.09
C TYR A 126 9.49 10.20 -4.48
N MET A 127 8.94 11.43 -4.57
CA MET A 127 8.48 12.04 -5.81
C MET A 127 9.57 12.16 -6.87
N LYS A 128 10.83 12.37 -6.48
CA LYS A 128 11.95 12.46 -7.42
C LYS A 128 12.17 11.16 -8.20
N LYS A 129 11.76 10.04 -7.63
CA LYS A 129 11.87 8.72 -8.26
C LYS A 129 10.61 8.33 -9.02
N GLN A 130 9.51 9.00 -8.74
CA GLN A 130 8.19 8.70 -9.30
C GLN A 130 7.67 9.94 -10.03
N ASP A 131 7.07 9.77 -11.18
CA ASP A 131 6.49 10.90 -11.92
C ASP A 131 5.18 11.36 -11.29
N THR A 132 4.41 10.41 -10.77
CA THR A 132 3.07 10.66 -10.24
C THR A 132 2.81 9.74 -9.05
N ILE A 133 2.16 10.28 -8.02
CA ILE A 133 1.65 9.50 -6.90
C ILE A 133 0.15 9.78 -6.79
N TRP A 134 -0.66 8.73 -6.82
CA TRP A 134 -2.11 8.81 -6.56
C TRP A 134 -2.37 8.38 -5.13
N LEU A 135 -3.06 9.23 -4.37
CA LEU A 135 -3.44 8.95 -2.98
C LEU A 135 -4.91 8.54 -2.91
N TYR A 136 -5.19 7.49 -2.16
CA TYR A 136 -6.54 6.94 -1.98
C TYR A 136 -6.86 6.75 -0.52
N ASP A 137 -8.14 6.92 -0.18
CA ASP A 137 -8.64 6.64 1.17
C ASP A 137 -9.73 5.57 1.11
N PRO A 138 -9.40 4.29 1.34
CA PRO A 138 -10.41 3.22 1.39
C PRO A 138 -11.51 3.44 2.42
N TYR A 139 -11.22 4.21 3.47
CA TYR A 139 -12.22 4.53 4.51
C TYR A 139 -12.91 5.88 4.29
N GLY A 140 -12.73 6.48 3.12
CA GLY A 140 -13.31 7.77 2.75
C GLY A 140 -14.56 7.66 1.92
N GLU A 141 -14.84 8.73 1.18
CA GLU A 141 -16.07 8.92 0.39
C GLU A 141 -16.35 7.79 -0.61
N TYR A 142 -15.31 7.27 -1.25
CA TYR A 142 -15.47 6.24 -2.29
C TYR A 142 -15.29 4.82 -1.78
N GLY A 143 -15.23 4.62 -0.47
CA GLY A 143 -15.00 3.31 0.14
C GLY A 143 -16.07 2.26 -0.16
N ASN A 144 -17.29 2.67 -0.51
CA ASN A 144 -18.36 1.75 -0.89
C ASN A 144 -18.24 1.21 -2.31
N GLN A 145 -17.35 1.76 -3.13
CA GLN A 145 -17.12 1.29 -4.48
C GLN A 145 -16.25 0.04 -4.49
N LEU A 146 -16.40 -0.76 -5.55
CA LEU A 146 -15.58 -1.96 -5.72
C LEU A 146 -14.12 -1.55 -5.93
N PHE A 147 -13.22 -2.16 -5.17
CA PHE A 147 -11.82 -1.76 -5.16
C PHE A 147 -11.20 -1.84 -6.57
N PHE A 148 -11.34 -2.99 -7.24
CA PHE A 148 -10.69 -3.25 -8.53
C PHE A 148 -11.41 -2.65 -9.74
N GLU A 149 -12.49 -1.90 -9.53
CA GLU A 149 -13.24 -1.25 -10.62
C GLU A 149 -13.37 0.25 -10.41
N GLY A 150 -14.35 0.67 -9.61
CA GLY A 150 -14.69 2.09 -9.46
C GLY A 150 -13.78 2.86 -8.54
N PHE A 151 -13.35 2.26 -7.44
CA PHE A 151 -12.58 2.96 -6.42
C PHE A 151 -11.28 3.58 -6.98
N LEU A 152 -10.55 2.84 -7.79
CA LEU A 152 -9.26 3.29 -8.33
C LEU A 152 -9.38 4.46 -9.30
N ASN A 153 -10.59 4.79 -9.75
CA ASN A 153 -10.85 5.98 -10.56
C ASN A 153 -10.98 7.26 -9.73
N HIS A 154 -10.99 7.16 -8.41
CA HIS A 154 -11.25 8.28 -7.51
C HIS A 154 -10.14 8.50 -6.47
N PRO A 155 -8.92 8.90 -6.91
CA PRO A 155 -7.92 9.32 -5.95
C PRO A 155 -8.39 10.58 -5.23
N ILE A 156 -8.04 10.70 -3.94
CA ILE A 156 -8.35 11.92 -3.18
C ILE A 156 -7.39 13.06 -3.54
N GLU A 157 -6.22 12.71 -4.05
CA GLU A 157 -5.21 13.68 -4.48
C GLU A 157 -4.27 13.01 -5.48
N THR A 158 -3.80 13.78 -6.45
CA THR A 158 -2.80 13.33 -7.42
C THR A 158 -1.61 14.28 -7.32
N LEU A 159 -0.44 13.72 -7.00
CA LEU A 159 0.80 14.48 -6.91
C LEU A 159 1.64 14.22 -8.15
N LYS A 160 2.08 15.30 -8.81
CA LYS A 160 2.92 15.23 -10.01
C LYS A 160 4.19 16.05 -9.82
N VAL A 161 5.27 15.53 -10.35
CA VAL A 161 6.55 16.28 -10.40
C VAL A 161 6.45 17.40 -11.42
#